data_54a0caa354c29cc8db6a2178aeda62b4
#
_entry.id   54a0caa354c29cc8db6a2178aeda62b4
#
_cell.length_a   1.000
_cell.length_b   1.000
_cell.length_c   1.000
_cell.angle_alpha   90.00
_cell.angle_beta   90.00
_cell.angle_gamma   90.00
#
_symmetry.space_group_name_H-M   'P 1'
#
loop_
_entity.id
_entity.type
_entity.pdbx_description
1 polymer ?
#
loop_
_entity_poly.entity_id
_entity_poly.type
_entity_poly.pdbx_seq_one_letter_code
_entity_poly.pdbx_strand_id
1 'polypeptide(L)'
;DWINNWKTFFHPFTVGDLLIKPTWEEVPAEDQDKLVIEIDPGTAFGTGMHETTQLCIRQLQKYMQAGDEIADIGTGSGILGITALKLGAGHVYGTDLDEEAVPAVRDNLQANGLPESCFDMVVGNVIGDDAIKTRMGLGKYDIVVANILAPVIVLLTAEVGPLLKKDGLFITSGILDQRAPEVLEAFRQHEDIWEVLEVNHQGEWVNVTARRK
;
A
#
# COMPACT_ATOMS: atom_id res chain seq x y z
N ASP A 1 27.86 1.15 12.80
CA ASP A 1 27.44 0.43 11.59
C ASP A 1 26.11 0.98 11.10
N TRP A 2 26.14 2.00 10.26
CA TRP A 2 24.92 2.68 9.82
C TRP A 2 24.02 1.82 8.93
N ILE A 3 24.56 0.76 8.31
CA ILE A 3 23.81 -0.18 7.48
C ILE A 3 22.71 -0.91 8.27
N ASN A 4 22.93 -1.11 9.58
CA ASN A 4 21.97 -1.77 10.47
C ASN A 4 21.21 -0.78 11.37
N ASN A 5 21.52 0.51 11.29
CA ASN A 5 20.88 1.52 12.15
C ASN A 5 19.37 1.65 11.89
N TRP A 6 18.91 1.39 10.67
CA TRP A 6 17.48 1.45 10.35
C TRP A 6 16.64 0.44 11.15
N LYS A 7 17.25 -0.69 11.56
CA LYS A 7 16.58 -1.69 12.40
C LYS A 7 16.20 -1.13 13.77
N THR A 8 16.94 -0.14 14.26
CA THR A 8 16.64 0.48 15.55
C THR A 8 15.43 1.42 15.50
N PHE A 9 15.01 1.83 14.28
CA PHE A 9 13.90 2.75 14.08
C PHE A 9 12.58 2.06 13.71
N PHE A 10 12.63 0.79 13.32
CA PHE A 10 11.42 0.03 13.02
C PHE A 10 10.96 -0.70 14.29
N HIS A 11 9.91 -0.17 14.90
CA HIS A 11 9.29 -0.75 16.09
C HIS A 11 7.96 -1.38 15.72
N PRO A 12 7.56 -2.47 16.42
CA PRO A 12 6.23 -3.04 16.26
C PRO A 12 5.15 -1.98 16.48
N PHE A 13 4.10 -2.06 15.70
CA PHE A 13 2.92 -1.21 15.88
C PHE A 13 1.65 -1.98 15.60
N THR A 14 0.55 -1.52 16.18
CA THR A 14 -0.76 -2.16 16.03
C THR A 14 -1.70 -1.27 15.20
N VAL A 15 -2.58 -1.92 14.44
CA VAL A 15 -3.69 -1.26 13.74
C VAL A 15 -4.91 -2.15 13.94
N GLY A 16 -5.83 -1.75 14.82
CA GLY A 16 -6.93 -2.61 15.20
C GLY A 16 -6.42 -3.95 15.76
N ASP A 17 -6.88 -5.06 15.18
CA ASP A 17 -6.49 -6.41 15.59
C ASP A 17 -5.22 -6.92 14.89
N LEU A 18 -4.50 -6.06 14.19
CA LEU A 18 -3.25 -6.38 13.53
C LEU A 18 -2.05 -5.93 14.35
N LEU A 19 -1.02 -6.76 14.38
CA LEU A 19 0.32 -6.38 14.83
C LEU A 19 1.27 -6.47 13.64
N ILE A 20 1.90 -5.37 13.32
CA ILE A 20 2.98 -5.31 12.32
C ILE A 20 4.30 -5.27 13.10
N LYS A 21 5.16 -6.25 12.88
CA LYS A 21 6.43 -6.31 13.60
C LYS A 21 7.57 -6.68 12.65
N PRO A 22 8.81 -6.28 12.99
CA PRO A 22 9.96 -6.74 12.24
C PRO A 22 10.19 -8.24 12.45
N THR A 23 10.79 -8.88 11.47
CA THR A 23 11.05 -10.33 11.49
C THR A 23 11.97 -10.76 12.64
N TRP A 24 12.82 -9.85 13.14
CA TRP A 24 13.80 -10.14 14.20
C TRP A 24 13.30 -9.93 15.63
N GLU A 25 12.05 -9.48 15.82
CA GLU A 25 11.48 -9.27 17.17
C GLU A 25 10.40 -10.31 17.47
N GLU A 26 10.19 -10.56 18.76
CA GLU A 26 9.11 -11.44 19.23
C GLU A 26 7.80 -10.67 19.37
N VAL A 27 6.69 -11.40 19.39
CA VAL A 27 5.37 -10.82 19.63
C VAL A 27 5.30 -10.36 21.08
N PRO A 28 4.96 -9.08 21.36
CA PRO A 28 4.75 -8.62 22.74
C PRO A 28 3.67 -9.41 23.46
N ALA A 29 3.82 -9.55 24.79
CA ALA A 29 2.90 -10.35 25.60
C ALA A 29 1.44 -9.88 25.48
N GLU A 30 1.24 -8.56 25.37
CA GLU A 30 -0.08 -7.94 25.24
C GLU A 30 -0.73 -8.13 23.87
N ASP A 31 0.02 -8.58 22.88
CA ASP A 31 -0.44 -8.67 21.48
C ASP A 31 -0.55 -10.12 20.98
N GLN A 32 -0.53 -11.11 21.88
CA GLN A 32 -0.54 -12.54 21.52
C GLN A 32 -1.82 -12.97 20.81
N ASP A 33 -2.92 -12.24 20.97
CA ASP A 33 -4.21 -12.53 20.34
C ASP A 33 -4.39 -11.83 18.98
N LYS A 34 -3.44 -10.99 18.56
CA LYS A 34 -3.53 -10.24 17.32
C LYS A 34 -3.09 -11.07 16.12
N LEU A 35 -3.60 -10.72 14.94
CA LEU A 35 -3.07 -11.23 13.68
C LEU A 35 -1.71 -10.58 13.42
N VAL A 36 -0.68 -11.40 13.33
CA VAL A 36 0.70 -10.93 13.21
C VAL A 36 1.11 -10.88 11.75
N ILE A 37 1.69 -9.75 11.35
CA ILE A 37 2.33 -9.57 10.05
C ILE A 37 3.79 -9.26 10.30
N GLU A 38 4.66 -10.08 9.75
CA GLU A 38 6.11 -9.94 9.88
C GLU A 38 6.67 -9.25 8.65
N ILE A 39 7.44 -8.19 8.84
CA ILE A 39 8.03 -7.42 7.74
C ILE A 39 9.49 -7.13 8.03
N ASP A 40 10.32 -7.38 7.04
CA ASP A 40 11.63 -6.74 6.93
C ASP A 40 11.44 -5.55 5.98
N PRO A 41 11.48 -4.30 6.49
CA PRO A 41 11.22 -3.12 5.66
C PRO A 41 12.37 -2.79 4.71
N GLY A 42 13.56 -3.38 4.91
CA GLY A 42 14.74 -3.05 4.11
C GLY A 42 15.09 -1.56 4.17
N THR A 43 15.56 -1.02 3.06
CA THR A 43 15.90 0.40 2.93
C THR A 43 14.70 1.29 2.61
N ALA A 44 13.53 0.69 2.40
CA ALA A 44 12.29 1.41 2.07
C ALA A 44 11.70 2.18 3.26
N PHE A 45 12.20 1.94 4.47
CA PHE A 45 11.69 2.57 5.69
C PHE A 45 12.16 4.02 5.78
N GLY A 46 11.22 4.97 5.78
CA GLY A 46 11.49 6.40 5.90
C GLY A 46 10.71 7.05 7.04
N THR A 47 10.92 8.35 7.21
CA THR A 47 10.20 9.18 8.19
C THR A 47 8.69 9.11 7.92
N GLY A 48 7.89 8.93 8.97
CA GLY A 48 6.43 8.88 8.86
C GLY A 48 5.87 7.56 8.36
N MET A 49 6.70 6.54 8.16
CA MET A 49 6.26 5.24 7.63
C MET A 49 5.18 4.59 8.50
N HIS A 50 5.29 4.68 9.85
CA HIS A 50 4.28 4.13 10.73
C HIS A 50 2.92 4.77 10.50
N GLU A 51 2.86 6.10 10.51
CA GLU A 51 1.61 6.85 10.37
C GLU A 51 0.97 6.63 8.99
N THR A 52 1.78 6.71 7.93
CA THR A 52 1.28 6.56 6.56
C THR A 52 0.79 5.15 6.29
N THR A 53 1.50 4.15 6.80
CA THR A 53 1.11 2.74 6.70
C THR A 53 -0.15 2.46 7.49
N GLN A 54 -0.25 2.97 8.73
CA GLN A 54 -1.45 2.83 9.55
C GLN A 54 -2.68 3.43 8.87
N LEU A 55 -2.54 4.60 8.26
CA LEU A 55 -3.63 5.25 7.51
C LEU A 55 -4.14 4.34 6.38
N CYS A 56 -3.23 3.76 5.59
CA CYS A 56 -3.62 2.82 4.53
C CYS A 56 -4.28 1.55 5.07
N ILE A 57 -3.70 0.96 6.11
CA ILE A 57 -4.20 -0.31 6.66
C ILE A 57 -5.61 -0.13 7.24
N ARG A 58 -5.89 1.01 7.91
CA ARG A 58 -7.24 1.29 8.40
C ARG A 58 -8.26 1.32 7.27
N GLN A 59 -7.88 1.86 6.12
CA GLN A 59 -8.76 1.89 4.95
C GLN A 59 -8.96 0.49 4.36
N LEU A 60 -7.91 -0.33 4.31
CA LEU A 60 -8.04 -1.73 3.91
C LEU A 60 -8.96 -2.50 4.86
N GLN A 61 -8.81 -2.31 6.17
CA GLN A 61 -9.68 -2.94 7.16
C GLN A 61 -11.14 -2.52 6.98
N LYS A 62 -11.38 -1.26 6.59
CA LYS A 62 -12.73 -0.72 6.44
C LYS A 62 -13.43 -1.21 5.17
N TYR A 63 -12.72 -1.26 4.05
CA TYR A 63 -13.33 -1.40 2.73
C TYR A 63 -13.07 -2.73 2.05
N MET A 64 -11.96 -3.40 2.36
CA MET A 64 -11.59 -4.62 1.67
C MET A 64 -12.52 -5.78 2.05
N GLN A 65 -12.86 -6.58 1.06
CA GLN A 65 -13.66 -7.80 1.23
C GLN A 65 -12.80 -9.02 0.89
N ALA A 66 -13.18 -10.18 1.47
CA ALA A 66 -12.48 -11.43 1.19
C ALA A 66 -12.51 -11.74 -0.32
N GLY A 67 -11.35 -12.13 -0.84
CA GLY A 67 -11.20 -12.44 -2.26
C GLY A 67 -10.89 -11.26 -3.16
N ASP A 68 -10.81 -10.04 -2.63
CA ASP A 68 -10.53 -8.84 -3.44
C ASP A 68 -9.19 -8.94 -4.17
N GLU A 69 -9.16 -8.35 -5.36
CA GLU A 69 -7.96 -8.15 -6.17
C GLU A 69 -7.38 -6.79 -5.87
N ILE A 70 -6.09 -6.76 -5.50
CA ILE A 70 -5.41 -5.56 -5.05
C ILE A 70 -4.25 -5.24 -5.98
N ALA A 71 -4.12 -3.96 -6.37
CA ALA A 71 -2.90 -3.45 -7.00
C ALA A 71 -2.16 -2.57 -5.99
N ASP A 72 -0.86 -2.82 -5.82
CA ASP A 72 0.00 -2.11 -4.86
C ASP A 72 1.07 -1.33 -5.65
N ILE A 73 0.85 -0.03 -5.83
CA ILE A 73 1.73 0.83 -6.63
C ILE A 73 2.84 1.38 -5.73
N GLY A 74 4.09 1.10 -6.10
CA GLY A 74 5.23 1.43 -5.25
C GLY A 74 5.30 0.51 -4.04
N THR A 75 5.27 -0.78 -4.29
CA THR A 75 5.06 -1.81 -3.26
C THR A 75 6.17 -1.89 -2.20
N GLY A 76 7.40 -1.52 -2.54
CA GLY A 76 8.55 -1.52 -1.64
C GLY A 76 8.79 -2.88 -1.00
N SER A 77 8.65 -2.95 0.33
CA SER A 77 8.80 -4.19 1.09
C SER A 77 7.63 -5.18 0.91
N GLY A 78 6.54 -4.71 0.30
CA GLY A 78 5.31 -5.49 0.18
C GLY A 78 4.36 -5.36 1.37
N ILE A 79 4.64 -4.46 2.32
CA ILE A 79 3.88 -4.37 3.58
C ILE A 79 2.37 -4.22 3.37
N LEU A 80 1.92 -3.36 2.44
CA LEU A 80 0.49 -3.14 2.21
C LEU A 80 -0.16 -4.32 1.50
N GLY A 81 0.46 -4.85 0.46
CA GLY A 81 -0.04 -6.01 -0.26
C GLY A 81 -0.10 -7.26 0.62
N ILE A 82 0.94 -7.50 1.40
CA ILE A 82 0.99 -8.63 2.34
C ILE A 82 -0.08 -8.48 3.43
N THR A 83 -0.23 -7.26 3.96
CA THR A 83 -1.31 -6.99 4.92
C THR A 83 -2.67 -7.28 4.31
N ALA A 84 -2.92 -6.85 3.07
CA ALA A 84 -4.17 -7.14 2.37
C ALA A 84 -4.41 -8.65 2.25
N LEU A 85 -3.38 -9.43 1.88
CA LEU A 85 -3.48 -10.89 1.80
C LEU A 85 -3.81 -11.51 3.14
N LYS A 86 -3.18 -11.07 4.21
CA LYS A 86 -3.46 -11.58 5.57
C LYS A 86 -4.87 -11.21 6.04
N LEU A 87 -5.43 -10.12 5.52
CA LEU A 87 -6.81 -9.71 5.78
C LEU A 87 -7.83 -10.45 4.89
N GLY A 88 -7.38 -11.26 3.95
CA GLY A 88 -8.27 -12.07 3.12
C GLY A 88 -8.34 -11.70 1.65
N ALA A 89 -7.50 -10.80 1.15
CA ALA A 89 -7.43 -10.52 -0.29
C ALA A 89 -7.09 -11.79 -1.07
N GLY A 90 -7.62 -11.89 -2.28
CA GLY A 90 -7.40 -13.05 -3.14
C GLY A 90 -6.04 -13.03 -3.83
N HIS A 91 -5.60 -11.86 -4.24
CA HIS A 91 -4.37 -11.70 -5.00
C HIS A 91 -3.88 -10.25 -4.95
N VAL A 92 -2.57 -10.07 -5.04
CA VAL A 92 -1.95 -8.74 -5.14
C VAL A 92 -1.06 -8.68 -6.38
N TYR A 93 -1.13 -7.57 -7.10
CA TYR A 93 -0.18 -7.24 -8.15
C TYR A 93 0.57 -5.97 -7.74
N GLY A 94 1.87 -6.11 -7.47
CA GLY A 94 2.73 -4.98 -7.05
C GLY A 94 3.55 -4.43 -8.19
N THR A 95 3.79 -3.12 -8.16
CA THR A 95 4.75 -2.46 -9.03
C THR A 95 5.76 -1.69 -8.21
N ASP A 96 6.98 -1.60 -8.70
CA ASP A 96 8.03 -0.78 -8.12
C ASP A 96 9.05 -0.40 -9.19
N LEU A 97 9.68 0.76 -9.02
CA LEU A 97 10.77 1.20 -9.91
C LEU A 97 12.06 0.48 -9.60
N ASP A 98 12.22 0.00 -8.37
CA ASP A 98 13.43 -0.65 -7.87
C ASP A 98 13.28 -2.17 -8.00
N GLU A 99 14.21 -2.78 -8.75
CA GLU A 99 14.24 -4.24 -8.92
C GLU A 99 14.49 -4.98 -7.60
N GLU A 100 15.09 -4.33 -6.60
CA GLU A 100 15.32 -4.90 -5.27
C GLU A 100 14.00 -5.14 -4.51
N ALA A 101 12.91 -4.52 -4.93
CA ALA A 101 11.60 -4.78 -4.36
C ALA A 101 11.14 -6.23 -4.62
N VAL A 102 11.57 -6.85 -5.71
CA VAL A 102 11.16 -8.23 -6.06
C VAL A 102 11.66 -9.23 -5.01
N PRO A 103 12.96 -9.31 -4.70
CA PRO A 103 13.41 -10.22 -3.63
C PRO A 103 12.87 -9.81 -2.25
N ALA A 104 12.71 -8.51 -1.98
CA ALA A 104 12.17 -8.04 -0.70
C ALA A 104 10.74 -8.56 -0.47
N VAL A 105 9.88 -8.45 -1.47
CA VAL A 105 8.50 -8.97 -1.40
C VAL A 105 8.51 -10.49 -1.22
N ARG A 106 9.36 -11.20 -1.97
CA ARG A 106 9.47 -12.67 -1.88
C ARG A 106 9.83 -13.10 -0.46
N ASP A 107 10.84 -12.47 0.14
CA ASP A 107 11.29 -12.79 1.49
C ASP A 107 10.20 -12.50 2.52
N ASN A 108 9.47 -11.40 2.37
CA ASN A 108 8.40 -11.04 3.27
C ASN A 108 7.15 -11.92 3.10
N LEU A 109 6.85 -12.39 1.90
CA LEU A 109 5.83 -13.43 1.69
C LEU A 109 6.19 -14.70 2.45
N GLN A 110 7.43 -15.14 2.33
CA GLN A 110 7.91 -16.34 3.01
C GLN A 110 7.81 -16.20 4.53
N ALA A 111 8.21 -15.05 5.07
CA ALA A 111 8.13 -14.77 6.52
C ALA A 111 6.69 -14.87 7.05
N ASN A 112 5.68 -14.65 6.20
CA ASN A 112 4.27 -14.71 6.57
C ASN A 112 3.58 -16.01 6.16
N GLY A 113 4.32 -16.99 5.65
CA GLY A 113 3.75 -18.27 5.20
C GLY A 113 2.83 -18.13 3.99
N LEU A 114 3.04 -17.12 3.16
CA LEU A 114 2.24 -16.86 1.97
C LEU A 114 2.95 -17.38 0.72
N PRO A 115 2.22 -18.03 -0.21
CA PRO A 115 2.83 -18.52 -1.45
C PRO A 115 3.15 -17.37 -2.40
N GLU A 116 4.22 -17.52 -3.20
CA GLU A 116 4.58 -16.54 -4.21
C GLU A 116 3.47 -16.34 -5.25
N SER A 117 2.64 -17.35 -5.50
CA SER A 117 1.55 -17.29 -6.47
C SER A 117 0.47 -16.27 -6.13
N CYS A 118 0.38 -15.80 -4.88
CA CYS A 118 -0.63 -14.82 -4.48
C CYS A 118 -0.18 -13.36 -4.64
N PHE A 119 1.06 -13.14 -5.06
CA PHE A 119 1.62 -11.80 -5.19
C PHE A 119 2.53 -11.72 -6.41
N ASP A 120 2.07 -11.11 -7.49
CA ASP A 120 2.86 -10.86 -8.68
C ASP A 120 3.53 -9.50 -8.63
N MET A 121 4.69 -9.39 -9.28
CA MET A 121 5.47 -8.16 -9.32
C MET A 121 5.86 -7.80 -10.75
N VAL A 122 5.85 -6.50 -11.04
CA VAL A 122 6.50 -5.96 -12.24
C VAL A 122 7.38 -4.78 -11.85
N VAL A 123 8.60 -4.75 -12.36
CA VAL A 123 9.51 -3.62 -12.19
C VAL A 123 9.21 -2.63 -13.30
N GLY A 124 8.76 -1.43 -12.94
CA GLY A 124 8.40 -0.40 -13.90
C GLY A 124 7.49 0.65 -13.31
N ASN A 125 7.08 1.58 -14.16
CA ASN A 125 6.25 2.72 -13.80
C ASN A 125 4.89 2.63 -14.50
N VAL A 126 3.82 2.59 -13.72
CA VAL A 126 2.44 2.62 -14.25
C VAL A 126 2.17 3.92 -15.02
N ILE A 127 2.83 5.01 -14.62
CA ILE A 127 2.63 6.32 -15.23
C ILE A 127 3.18 6.30 -16.67
N GLY A 128 2.28 6.51 -17.64
CA GLY A 128 2.65 6.59 -19.05
C GLY A 128 3.01 5.26 -19.71
N ASP A 129 2.77 4.12 -19.07
CA ASP A 129 3.09 2.81 -19.62
C ASP A 129 1.85 1.92 -19.72
N ASP A 130 1.22 1.92 -20.88
CA ASP A 130 0.02 1.12 -21.14
C ASP A 130 0.32 -0.38 -21.18
N ALA A 131 1.55 -0.77 -21.52
CA ALA A 131 1.94 -2.18 -21.54
C ALA A 131 1.95 -2.77 -20.13
N ILE A 132 2.42 -2.02 -19.14
CA ILE A 132 2.39 -2.44 -17.73
C ILE A 132 0.95 -2.56 -17.25
N LYS A 133 0.10 -1.57 -17.54
CA LYS A 133 -1.32 -1.61 -17.16
C LYS A 133 -2.03 -2.82 -17.77
N THR A 134 -1.78 -3.11 -19.03
CA THR A 134 -2.35 -4.27 -19.72
C THR A 134 -1.85 -5.57 -19.09
N ARG A 135 -0.57 -5.65 -18.76
CA ARG A 135 0.03 -6.80 -18.09
C ARG A 135 -0.59 -7.04 -16.72
N MET A 136 -0.82 -5.99 -15.93
CA MET A 136 -1.49 -6.08 -14.64
C MET A 136 -2.93 -6.54 -14.79
N GLY A 137 -3.64 -6.01 -15.77
CA GLY A 137 -5.05 -6.29 -16.07
C GLY A 137 -5.92 -5.05 -15.90
N LEU A 138 -6.68 -4.73 -16.95
CA LEU A 138 -7.60 -3.59 -16.95
C LEU A 138 -8.95 -4.01 -16.36
N GLY A 139 -9.56 -3.12 -15.57
CA GLY A 139 -10.86 -3.36 -14.95
C GLY A 139 -10.88 -4.57 -14.02
N LYS A 140 -9.75 -4.92 -13.43
CA LYS A 140 -9.55 -6.15 -12.66
C LYS A 140 -9.59 -5.92 -11.14
N TYR A 141 -9.18 -4.74 -10.69
CA TYR A 141 -8.88 -4.51 -9.28
C TYR A 141 -10.06 -3.92 -8.52
N ASP A 142 -10.28 -4.45 -7.33
CA ASP A 142 -11.24 -3.91 -6.37
C ASP A 142 -10.64 -2.70 -5.64
N ILE A 143 -9.35 -2.76 -5.37
CA ILE A 143 -8.62 -1.70 -4.66
C ILE A 143 -7.24 -1.51 -5.31
N VAL A 144 -6.87 -0.24 -5.52
CA VAL A 144 -5.49 0.17 -5.80
C VAL A 144 -5.00 0.93 -4.57
N VAL A 145 -3.86 0.54 -4.02
CA VAL A 145 -3.22 1.25 -2.91
C VAL A 145 -1.92 1.88 -3.39
N ALA A 146 -1.61 3.07 -2.87
CA ALA A 146 -0.35 3.74 -3.11
C ALA A 146 0.04 4.55 -1.86
N ASN A 147 1.15 4.17 -1.23
CA ASN A 147 1.73 4.89 -0.11
C ASN A 147 3.05 5.49 -0.60
N ILE A 148 2.97 6.65 -1.21
CA ILE A 148 4.08 7.29 -1.93
C ILE A 148 3.97 8.82 -1.83
N LEU A 149 4.93 9.54 -2.41
CA LEU A 149 4.97 10.99 -2.36
C LEU A 149 3.78 11.64 -3.09
N ALA A 150 3.31 12.76 -2.56
CA ALA A 150 2.17 13.50 -3.11
C ALA A 150 2.30 13.83 -4.61
N PRO A 151 3.44 14.29 -5.14
CA PRO A 151 3.57 14.56 -6.57
C PRO A 151 3.32 13.34 -7.45
N VAL A 152 3.69 12.16 -6.98
CA VAL A 152 3.46 10.90 -7.71
C VAL A 152 1.98 10.54 -7.66
N ILE A 153 1.32 10.70 -6.51
CA ILE A 153 -0.12 10.47 -6.37
C ILE A 153 -0.90 11.36 -7.32
N VAL A 154 -0.52 12.63 -7.43
CA VAL A 154 -1.15 13.58 -8.37
C VAL A 154 -1.15 13.01 -9.79
N LEU A 155 -0.02 12.45 -10.25
CA LEU A 155 0.08 11.84 -11.58
C LEU A 155 -0.76 10.57 -11.69
N LEU A 156 -0.81 9.77 -10.63
CA LEU A 156 -1.58 8.52 -10.62
C LEU A 156 -3.08 8.72 -10.74
N THR A 157 -3.62 9.87 -10.33
CA THR A 157 -5.06 10.16 -10.47
C THR A 157 -5.53 10.09 -11.93
N ALA A 158 -4.65 10.36 -12.89
CA ALA A 158 -4.94 10.27 -14.31
C ALA A 158 -4.68 8.86 -14.88
N GLU A 159 -4.02 7.97 -14.12
CA GLU A 159 -3.45 6.73 -14.67
C GLU A 159 -4.13 5.46 -14.15
N VAL A 160 -4.59 5.43 -12.91
CA VAL A 160 -4.99 4.17 -12.28
C VAL A 160 -6.46 3.83 -12.46
N GLY A 161 -7.31 4.77 -12.87
CA GLY A 161 -8.72 4.49 -13.10
C GLY A 161 -8.99 3.26 -13.95
N PRO A 162 -8.30 3.08 -15.09
CA PRO A 162 -8.48 1.91 -15.95
C PRO A 162 -8.18 0.56 -15.31
N LEU A 163 -7.37 0.51 -14.25
CA LEU A 163 -7.07 -0.72 -13.51
C LEU A 163 -8.24 -1.18 -12.66
N LEU A 164 -9.05 -0.24 -12.16
CA LEU A 164 -10.12 -0.50 -11.22
C LEU A 164 -11.40 -0.97 -11.90
N LYS A 165 -12.11 -1.84 -11.21
CA LYS A 165 -13.54 -2.08 -11.51
C LYS A 165 -14.34 -0.81 -11.22
N LYS A 166 -15.54 -0.73 -11.79
CA LYS A 166 -16.51 0.29 -11.38
C LYS A 166 -16.76 0.16 -9.87
N ASP A 167 -16.81 1.28 -9.17
CA ASP A 167 -16.93 1.37 -7.72
C ASP A 167 -15.71 0.88 -6.93
N GLY A 168 -14.64 0.48 -7.62
CA GLY A 168 -13.37 0.16 -7.00
C GLY A 168 -12.74 1.39 -6.34
N LEU A 169 -11.83 1.16 -5.41
CA LEU A 169 -11.27 2.23 -4.57
C LEU A 169 -9.79 2.46 -4.88
N PHE A 170 -9.42 3.74 -4.87
CA PHE A 170 -8.03 4.17 -4.86
C PHE A 170 -7.71 4.73 -3.46
N ILE A 171 -6.88 4.00 -2.72
CA ILE A 171 -6.46 4.35 -1.37
C ILE A 171 -5.06 4.92 -1.43
N THR A 172 -4.90 6.19 -1.10
CA THR A 172 -3.61 6.87 -1.14
C THR A 172 -3.17 7.30 0.26
N SER A 173 -1.87 7.30 0.52
CA SER A 173 -1.26 7.80 1.74
C SER A 173 0.18 8.23 1.46
N GLY A 174 0.88 8.72 2.48
CA GLY A 174 2.22 9.29 2.29
C GLY A 174 2.17 10.75 1.88
N ILE A 175 1.04 11.41 2.06
CA ILE A 175 0.80 12.78 1.69
C ILE A 175 1.05 13.67 2.91
N LEU A 176 2.02 14.59 2.82
CA LEU A 176 2.16 15.62 3.84
C LEU A 176 0.93 16.53 3.85
N ASP A 177 0.48 16.95 5.02
CA ASP A 177 -0.70 17.79 5.20
C ASP A 177 -0.65 19.05 4.32
N GLN A 178 0.50 19.70 4.24
CA GLN A 178 0.71 20.87 3.40
C GLN A 178 0.56 20.59 1.90
N ARG A 179 0.67 19.32 1.49
CA ARG A 179 0.53 18.87 0.10
C ARG A 179 -0.87 18.32 -0.22
N ALA A 180 -1.71 18.13 0.78
CA ALA A 180 -3.05 17.60 0.57
C ALA A 180 -3.88 18.41 -0.43
N PRO A 181 -3.83 19.76 -0.45
CA PRO A 181 -4.59 20.54 -1.43
C PRO A 181 -4.28 20.19 -2.88
N GLU A 182 -3.01 19.94 -3.24
CA GLU A 182 -2.66 19.59 -4.63
C GLU A 182 -3.18 18.19 -5.01
N VAL A 183 -3.20 17.27 -4.07
CA VAL A 183 -3.75 15.91 -4.29
C VAL A 183 -5.27 15.99 -4.49
N LEU A 184 -5.97 16.71 -3.62
CA LEU A 184 -7.41 16.90 -3.74
C LEU A 184 -7.79 17.61 -5.04
N GLU A 185 -7.01 18.60 -5.45
CA GLU A 185 -7.22 19.28 -6.73
C GLU A 185 -7.03 18.34 -7.92
N ALA A 186 -6.05 17.43 -7.86
CA ALA A 186 -5.86 16.42 -8.91
C ALA A 186 -7.08 15.50 -9.02
N PHE A 187 -7.64 15.04 -7.90
CA PHE A 187 -8.88 14.26 -7.91
C PHE A 187 -10.04 15.07 -8.48
N ARG A 188 -10.14 16.33 -8.12
CA ARG A 188 -11.20 17.23 -8.64
C ARG A 188 -11.09 17.44 -10.16
N GLN A 189 -9.88 17.57 -10.69
CA GLN A 189 -9.66 17.71 -12.13
C GLN A 189 -10.09 16.46 -12.90
N HIS A 190 -10.16 15.31 -12.25
CA HIS A 190 -10.62 14.04 -12.79
C HIS A 190 -11.91 13.59 -12.12
N GLU A 191 -12.82 14.51 -11.83
CA GLU A 191 -14.09 14.22 -11.16
C GLU A 191 -15.05 13.38 -11.99
N ASP A 192 -14.81 13.27 -13.29
CA ASP A 192 -15.50 12.33 -14.17
C ASP A 192 -15.17 10.86 -13.81
N ILE A 193 -13.99 10.64 -13.22
CA ILE A 193 -13.51 9.32 -12.80
C ILE A 193 -13.71 9.11 -11.31
N TRP A 194 -13.44 10.12 -10.48
CA TRP A 194 -13.30 9.97 -9.04
C TRP A 194 -14.37 10.68 -8.21
N GLU A 195 -14.78 10.01 -7.15
CA GLU A 195 -15.49 10.61 -6.03
C GLU A 195 -14.63 10.40 -4.78
N VAL A 196 -14.17 11.48 -4.16
CA VAL A 196 -13.42 11.40 -2.90
C VAL A 196 -14.40 11.04 -1.78
N LEU A 197 -14.12 9.91 -1.12
CA LEU A 197 -14.97 9.41 -0.03
C LEU A 197 -14.50 9.88 1.34
N GLU A 198 -13.17 9.88 1.57
CA GLU A 198 -12.60 10.19 2.87
C GLU A 198 -11.26 10.88 2.73
N VAL A 199 -11.02 11.78 3.66
CA VAL A 199 -9.71 12.41 3.88
C VAL A 199 -9.40 12.23 5.37
N ASN A 200 -8.36 11.49 5.71
CA ASN A 200 -8.00 11.19 7.08
C ASN A 200 -6.62 11.73 7.40
N HIS A 201 -6.45 12.18 8.62
CA HIS A 201 -5.21 12.77 9.12
C HIS A 201 -4.63 11.93 10.26
N GLN A 202 -3.30 11.81 10.28
CA GLN A 202 -2.55 11.26 11.41
C GLN A 202 -1.23 12.00 11.52
N GLY A 203 -1.10 12.83 12.57
CA GLY A 203 0.04 13.74 12.68
C GLY A 203 0.07 14.71 11.48
N GLU A 204 1.19 14.80 10.82
CA GLU A 204 1.38 15.64 9.63
C GLU A 204 1.03 14.92 8.32
N TRP A 205 0.48 13.71 8.40
CA TRP A 205 0.22 12.85 7.24
C TRP A 205 -1.27 12.74 6.93
N VAL A 206 -1.57 12.55 5.65
CA VAL A 206 -2.94 12.50 5.13
C VAL A 206 -3.12 11.29 4.24
N ASN A 207 -4.28 10.65 4.39
CA ASN A 207 -4.80 9.66 3.46
C ASN A 207 -5.96 10.29 2.68
N VAL A 208 -6.05 9.98 1.39
CA VAL A 208 -7.21 10.27 0.56
C VAL A 208 -7.68 8.97 -0.07
N THR A 209 -8.94 8.62 0.16
CA THR A 209 -9.59 7.45 -0.44
C THR A 209 -10.67 7.93 -1.40
N ALA A 210 -10.59 7.48 -2.65
CA ALA A 210 -11.53 7.83 -3.70
C ALA A 210 -12.13 6.59 -4.36
N ARG A 211 -13.38 6.71 -4.82
CA ARG A 211 -14.11 5.66 -5.53
C ARG A 211 -14.12 5.97 -7.02
N ARG A 212 -13.88 4.96 -7.85
CA ARG A 212 -14.07 5.06 -9.30
C ARG A 212 -15.56 5.03 -9.62
N LYS A 213 -16.01 6.05 -10.35
CA LYS A 213 -17.37 6.15 -10.85
C LYS A 213 -17.68 5.16 -11.96
#